data_8c63b2037ed4a3ec9d95e6e376b0cac7
#
_entry.id   8c63b2037ed4a3ec9d95e6e376b0cac7
#
_cell.length_a   1.000
_cell.length_b   1.000
_cell.length_c   1.000
_cell.angle_alpha   90.00
_cell.angle_beta   90.00
_cell.angle_gamma   90.00
#
_symmetry.space_group_name_H-M   'P 1'
#
loop_
_entity.id
_entity.type
_entity.pdbx_description
1 polymer ?
#
loop_
_entity_poly.entity_id
_entity_poly.type
_entity_poly.pdbx_seq_one_letter_code
_entity_poly.pdbx_strand_id
1 'polypeptide(L)'
;DVIFYGATSGMYLQWDESDNSLKLRDNVKLKIGSSNDLAIHHSGTNSEIKNLTGNLIIQNTADDGDISFKSDNGSGGTATYFYLDGSNVITRAEKEIRFADNVKATFGNAADFDIFHDGTDSKIHNNVGHLKIEIEADDKDLQIYADDQSGGLAEYFRVDGSLGVNRFIIDVRADDNVKIHAGTSEHVITLVHD
;
A
#
# COMPACT_ATOMS: atom_id res chain seq x y z
N ASP A 1 -42.22 11.56 -21.77
CA ASP A 1 -41.01 10.78 -21.98
C ASP A 1 -40.64 10.78 -23.46
N VAL A 2 -39.34 10.80 -23.76
CA VAL A 2 -38.78 10.61 -25.10
C VAL A 2 -37.96 9.33 -25.09
N ILE A 3 -38.23 8.41 -26.04
CA ILE A 3 -37.55 7.11 -26.10
C ILE A 3 -36.89 6.92 -27.47
N PHE A 4 -35.61 6.55 -27.45
CA PHE A 4 -34.85 6.14 -28.66
C PHE A 4 -34.63 4.63 -28.58
N TYR A 5 -35.30 3.89 -29.45
CA TYR A 5 -35.23 2.43 -29.49
C TYR A 5 -33.97 1.94 -30.21
N GLY A 6 -33.29 0.95 -29.68
CA GLY A 6 -32.29 0.17 -30.36
C GLY A 6 -32.94 -0.90 -31.26
N ALA A 7 -32.13 -1.54 -32.10
CA ALA A 7 -32.59 -2.63 -32.97
C ALA A 7 -33.00 -3.90 -32.19
N THR A 8 -32.45 -4.09 -31.01
CA THR A 8 -32.75 -5.23 -30.13
C THR A 8 -33.85 -4.85 -29.14
N SER A 9 -34.87 -5.70 -29.00
CA SER A 9 -35.96 -5.49 -28.04
C SER A 9 -35.45 -5.28 -26.62
N GLY A 10 -35.97 -4.28 -25.93
CA GLY A 10 -35.56 -3.90 -24.58
C GLY A 10 -34.34 -3.00 -24.49
N MET A 11 -33.64 -2.77 -25.60
CA MET A 11 -32.47 -1.85 -25.67
C MET A 11 -32.96 -0.47 -26.08
N TYR A 12 -32.94 0.49 -25.17
CA TYR A 12 -33.31 1.88 -25.46
C TYR A 12 -32.66 2.88 -24.49
N LEU A 13 -32.60 4.12 -24.95
CA LEU A 13 -32.31 5.31 -24.15
C LEU A 13 -33.63 6.06 -23.94
N GLN A 14 -33.89 6.52 -22.74
CA GLN A 14 -35.12 7.22 -22.39
C GLN A 14 -34.81 8.50 -21.62
N TRP A 15 -35.42 9.62 -22.03
CA TRP A 15 -35.60 10.73 -21.13
C TRP A 15 -36.89 10.47 -20.33
N ASP A 16 -36.73 10.26 -19.04
CA ASP A 16 -37.85 10.07 -18.12
C ASP A 16 -38.20 11.41 -17.46
N GLU A 17 -39.33 11.98 -17.87
CA GLU A 17 -39.79 13.28 -17.43
C GLU A 17 -40.17 13.26 -15.94
N SER A 18 -40.73 12.16 -15.47
CA SER A 18 -41.18 12.02 -14.07
C SER A 18 -40.04 11.96 -13.07
N ASP A 19 -38.88 11.47 -13.50
CA ASP A 19 -37.68 11.30 -12.70
C ASP A 19 -36.57 12.34 -13.01
N ASN A 20 -36.82 13.22 -14.00
CA ASN A 20 -35.83 14.19 -14.50
C ASN A 20 -34.47 13.53 -14.84
N SER A 21 -34.50 12.35 -15.45
CA SER A 21 -33.31 11.55 -15.68
C SER A 21 -33.20 11.01 -17.11
N LEU A 22 -31.94 10.86 -17.57
CA LEU A 22 -31.62 10.14 -18.78
C LEU A 22 -31.27 8.69 -18.44
N LYS A 23 -32.09 7.73 -18.86
CA LYS A 23 -31.95 6.31 -18.55
C LYS A 23 -31.44 5.53 -19.77
N LEU A 24 -30.34 4.81 -19.57
CA LEU A 24 -29.86 3.79 -20.49
C LEU A 24 -30.17 2.43 -19.85
N ARG A 25 -30.89 1.58 -20.60
CA ARG A 25 -31.17 0.21 -20.12
C ARG A 25 -29.90 -0.63 -20.08
N ASP A 26 -29.97 -1.74 -19.35
CA ASP A 26 -28.87 -2.67 -19.28
C ASP A 26 -28.31 -3.04 -20.66
N ASN A 27 -27.01 -3.10 -20.77
CA ASN A 27 -26.26 -3.36 -22.00
C ASN A 27 -26.35 -2.24 -23.09
N VAL A 28 -27.14 -1.17 -22.86
CA VAL A 28 -27.06 0.04 -23.71
C VAL A 28 -25.80 0.82 -23.29
N LYS A 29 -24.97 1.18 -24.25
CA LYS A 29 -23.67 1.82 -24.03
C LYS A 29 -23.69 3.29 -24.42
N LEU A 30 -23.22 4.16 -23.53
CA LEU A 30 -22.75 5.48 -23.93
C LEU A 30 -21.35 5.30 -24.53
N LYS A 31 -21.21 5.52 -25.84
CA LYS A 31 -19.96 5.40 -26.56
C LYS A 31 -19.47 6.78 -27.00
N ILE A 32 -18.21 7.06 -26.75
CA ILE A 32 -17.55 8.34 -27.02
C ILE A 32 -16.30 8.09 -27.85
N GLY A 33 -16.01 8.99 -28.78
CA GLY A 33 -14.92 8.86 -29.75
C GLY A 33 -15.36 8.22 -31.07
N SER A 34 -14.68 8.55 -32.17
CA SER A 34 -15.04 8.10 -33.52
C SER A 34 -14.97 6.59 -33.71
N SER A 35 -14.12 5.92 -32.92
CA SER A 35 -13.95 4.46 -32.91
C SER A 35 -14.54 3.79 -31.66
N ASN A 36 -15.44 4.49 -30.96
CA ASN A 36 -16.01 4.06 -29.67
C ASN A 36 -14.96 3.85 -28.58
N ASP A 37 -14.02 4.77 -28.48
CA ASP A 37 -12.81 4.69 -27.67
C ASP A 37 -13.08 4.63 -26.16
N LEU A 38 -14.18 5.26 -25.69
CA LEU A 38 -14.67 5.17 -24.33
C LEU A 38 -16.10 4.62 -24.32
N ALA A 39 -16.38 3.67 -23.45
CA ALA A 39 -17.73 3.15 -23.22
C ALA A 39 -18.09 3.16 -21.73
N ILE A 40 -19.33 3.61 -21.43
CA ILE A 40 -19.90 3.55 -20.07
C ILE A 40 -21.22 2.80 -20.16
N HIS A 41 -21.43 1.79 -19.32
CA HIS A 41 -22.67 1.02 -19.30
C HIS A 41 -22.84 0.20 -18.02
N HIS A 42 -24.05 -0.30 -17.80
CA HIS A 42 -24.34 -1.37 -16.86
C HIS A 42 -24.72 -2.64 -17.61
N SER A 43 -24.16 -3.79 -17.22
CA SER A 43 -24.35 -5.07 -17.91
C SER A 43 -25.55 -5.88 -17.40
N GLY A 44 -26.30 -5.36 -16.44
CA GLY A 44 -27.29 -6.09 -15.64
C GLY A 44 -26.69 -6.65 -14.34
N THR A 45 -25.37 -6.63 -14.23
CA THR A 45 -24.65 -7.07 -13.02
C THR A 45 -23.59 -6.06 -12.60
N ASN A 46 -22.76 -5.59 -13.55
CA ASN A 46 -21.63 -4.71 -13.29
C ASN A 46 -21.78 -3.37 -14.04
N SER A 47 -21.34 -2.29 -13.40
CA SER A 47 -21.13 -0.99 -14.05
C SER A 47 -19.69 -0.88 -14.52
N GLU A 48 -19.48 -0.47 -15.77
CA GLU A 48 -18.15 -0.41 -16.39
C GLU A 48 -17.90 0.96 -17.02
N ILE A 49 -16.67 1.49 -16.79
CA ILE A 49 -16.07 2.57 -17.57
C ILE A 49 -14.89 1.94 -18.31
N LYS A 50 -15.01 1.78 -19.61
CA LYS A 50 -14.02 1.08 -20.43
C LYS A 50 -13.38 2.02 -21.44
N ASN A 51 -12.08 2.28 -21.27
CA ASN A 51 -11.23 3.00 -22.21
C ASN A 51 -10.52 2.00 -23.13
N LEU A 52 -10.59 2.19 -24.45
CA LEU A 52 -10.04 1.26 -25.45
C LEU A 52 -8.76 1.79 -26.10
N THR A 53 -8.54 3.11 -26.09
CA THR A 53 -7.36 3.73 -26.70
C THR A 53 -6.85 4.88 -25.82
N GLY A 54 -5.52 5.04 -25.75
CA GLY A 54 -4.88 6.08 -24.96
C GLY A 54 -5.07 5.89 -23.44
N ASN A 55 -4.90 6.94 -22.67
CA ASN A 55 -5.02 6.93 -21.21
C ASN A 55 -6.44 7.28 -20.76
N LEU A 56 -6.93 6.65 -19.70
CA LEU A 56 -8.08 7.12 -18.94
C LEU A 56 -7.57 8.07 -17.85
N ILE A 57 -7.93 9.36 -17.96
CA ILE A 57 -7.56 10.38 -16.98
C ILE A 57 -8.79 10.74 -16.15
N ILE A 58 -8.68 10.59 -14.84
CA ILE A 58 -9.67 11.06 -13.86
C ILE A 58 -9.02 12.20 -13.11
N GLN A 59 -9.53 13.42 -13.27
CA GLN A 59 -8.90 14.63 -12.76
C GLN A 59 -9.91 15.48 -11.98
N ASN A 60 -9.50 15.96 -10.80
CA ASN A 60 -10.17 17.05 -10.10
C ASN A 60 -9.30 18.30 -10.20
N THR A 61 -9.87 19.41 -10.68
CA THR A 61 -9.16 20.70 -10.84
C THR A 61 -9.59 21.74 -9.80
N ALA A 62 -10.49 21.38 -8.89
CA ALA A 62 -10.86 22.26 -7.79
C ALA A 62 -9.67 22.42 -6.83
N ASP A 63 -9.42 23.65 -6.38
CA ASP A 63 -8.42 23.93 -5.38
C ASP A 63 -8.70 23.16 -4.09
N ASP A 64 -7.68 22.53 -3.52
CA ASP A 64 -7.77 21.62 -2.36
C ASP A 64 -8.74 20.41 -2.53
N GLY A 65 -9.23 20.17 -3.74
CA GLY A 65 -10.23 19.12 -4.01
C GLY A 65 -9.62 17.73 -4.14
N ASP A 66 -10.25 16.73 -3.53
CA ASP A 66 -9.82 15.34 -3.51
C ASP A 66 -10.43 14.49 -4.64
N ILE A 67 -9.76 13.37 -4.97
CA ILE A 67 -10.37 12.25 -5.68
C ILE A 67 -10.45 11.07 -4.72
N SER A 68 -11.68 10.72 -4.29
CA SER A 68 -11.92 9.69 -3.27
C SER A 68 -12.45 8.38 -3.87
N PHE A 69 -11.90 7.25 -3.44
CA PHE A 69 -12.38 5.90 -3.78
C PHE A 69 -13.06 5.27 -2.58
N LYS A 70 -14.36 4.97 -2.74
CA LYS A 70 -15.22 4.44 -1.69
C LYS A 70 -15.82 3.11 -2.11
N SER A 71 -16.02 2.22 -1.15
CA SER A 71 -16.71 0.95 -1.34
C SER A 71 -17.51 0.60 -0.09
N ASP A 72 -18.21 -0.54 -0.12
CA ASP A 72 -18.93 -1.07 1.04
C ASP A 72 -17.98 -1.22 2.24
N ASN A 73 -18.53 -0.95 3.43
CA ASN A 73 -17.79 -1.04 4.71
C ASN A 73 -17.95 -2.40 5.41
N GLY A 74 -18.63 -3.37 4.76
CA GLY A 74 -18.93 -4.69 5.34
C GLY A 74 -20.13 -4.71 6.28
N SER A 75 -20.87 -3.58 6.45
CA SER A 75 -22.03 -3.47 7.36
C SER A 75 -23.17 -2.66 6.77
N GLY A 76 -23.28 -2.58 5.44
CA GLY A 76 -24.37 -1.94 4.71
C GLY A 76 -24.22 -0.43 4.51
N GLY A 77 -23.04 0.14 4.79
CA GLY A 77 -22.67 1.52 4.49
C GLY A 77 -21.47 1.59 3.56
N THR A 78 -20.91 2.80 3.37
CA THR A 78 -19.69 3.01 2.59
C THR A 78 -18.54 3.53 3.44
N ALA A 79 -17.31 3.17 3.08
CA ALA A 79 -16.07 3.71 3.64
C ALA A 79 -15.16 4.22 2.55
N THR A 80 -14.33 5.21 2.84
CA THR A 80 -13.21 5.61 2.00
C THR A 80 -12.09 4.59 2.18
N TYR A 81 -11.56 4.07 1.08
CA TYR A 81 -10.44 3.13 1.09
C TYR A 81 -9.12 3.84 0.85
N PHE A 82 -9.08 4.72 -0.14
CA PHE A 82 -7.96 5.62 -0.38
C PHE A 82 -8.42 6.86 -1.15
N TYR A 83 -7.61 7.91 -1.14
CA TYR A 83 -7.86 9.12 -1.90
C TYR A 83 -6.58 9.86 -2.27
N LEU A 84 -6.68 10.68 -3.31
CA LEU A 84 -5.67 11.68 -3.63
C LEU A 84 -6.08 12.95 -2.89
N ASP A 85 -5.27 13.37 -1.92
CA ASP A 85 -5.51 14.53 -1.06
C ASP A 85 -4.94 15.77 -1.76
N GLY A 86 -5.82 16.62 -2.26
CA GLY A 86 -5.41 17.81 -3.02
C GLY A 86 -4.73 18.85 -2.15
N SER A 87 -5.17 19.01 -0.90
CA SER A 87 -4.62 20.02 0.02
C SER A 87 -3.21 19.66 0.52
N ASN A 88 -2.93 18.38 0.76
CA ASN A 88 -1.64 17.89 1.26
C ASN A 88 -0.72 17.32 0.17
N VAL A 89 -1.21 17.19 -1.06
CA VAL A 89 -0.48 16.63 -2.23
C VAL A 89 0.08 15.22 -1.95
N ILE A 90 -0.73 14.37 -1.33
CA ILE A 90 -0.36 12.98 -1.00
C ILE A 90 -1.44 11.99 -1.44
N THR A 91 -1.05 10.74 -1.61
CA THR A 91 -1.99 9.60 -1.67
C THR A 91 -2.16 9.02 -0.28
N ARG A 92 -3.40 8.91 0.19
CA ARG A 92 -3.71 8.46 1.53
C ARG A 92 -4.57 7.21 1.53
N ALA A 93 -4.14 6.17 2.23
CA ALA A 93 -4.91 4.96 2.45
C ALA A 93 -5.59 5.02 3.83
N GLU A 94 -6.92 4.81 3.87
CA GLU A 94 -7.73 4.78 5.09
C GLU A 94 -8.07 3.35 5.53
N LYS A 95 -7.73 2.37 4.72
CA LYS A 95 -7.87 0.94 4.99
C LYS A 95 -6.57 0.23 4.72
N GLU A 96 -6.44 -0.98 5.29
CA GLU A 96 -5.30 -1.86 5.05
C GLU A 96 -5.08 -2.08 3.55
N ILE A 97 -3.83 -1.97 3.12
CA ILE A 97 -3.40 -2.39 1.78
C ILE A 97 -2.73 -3.75 1.92
N ARG A 98 -3.34 -4.79 1.36
CA ARG A 98 -2.80 -6.14 1.38
C ARG A 98 -2.13 -6.46 0.05
N PHE A 99 -0.85 -6.77 0.13
CA PHE A 99 -0.07 -7.31 -0.97
C PHE A 99 -0.13 -8.84 -0.89
N ALA A 100 -0.45 -9.50 -1.99
CA ALA A 100 -0.38 -10.98 -2.08
C ALA A 100 1.08 -11.45 -2.07
N ASP A 101 1.29 -12.75 -1.83
CA ASP A 101 2.62 -13.35 -1.89
C ASP A 101 3.32 -13.03 -3.21
N ASN A 102 4.59 -12.71 -3.13
CA ASN A 102 5.45 -12.27 -4.24
C ASN A 102 5.07 -10.90 -4.86
N VAL A 103 4.05 -10.21 -4.35
CA VAL A 103 3.77 -8.83 -4.74
C VAL A 103 4.54 -7.88 -3.82
N LYS A 104 5.31 -6.99 -4.40
CA LYS A 104 6.26 -6.13 -3.69
C LYS A 104 5.71 -4.72 -3.49
N ALA A 105 5.91 -4.15 -2.30
CA ALA A 105 5.94 -2.71 -2.11
C ALA A 105 7.34 -2.22 -2.51
N THR A 106 7.43 -1.49 -3.62
CA THR A 106 8.70 -1.14 -4.27
C THR A 106 8.96 0.35 -4.21
N PHE A 107 10.19 0.74 -3.92
CA PHE A 107 10.64 2.13 -3.80
C PHE A 107 11.87 2.39 -4.68
N GLY A 108 11.99 3.64 -5.18
CA GLY A 108 13.04 4.04 -6.11
C GLY A 108 12.69 3.77 -7.57
N ASN A 109 13.33 4.50 -8.49
CA ASN A 109 13.01 4.43 -9.93
C ASN A 109 13.34 3.09 -10.59
N ALA A 110 14.29 2.35 -10.02
CA ALA A 110 14.76 1.06 -10.53
C ALA A 110 14.45 -0.11 -9.59
N ALA A 111 13.42 0.02 -8.74
CA ALA A 111 13.12 -0.96 -7.70
C ALA A 111 14.30 -1.19 -6.74
N ASP A 112 14.86 -0.09 -6.23
CA ASP A 112 16.09 -0.09 -5.45
C ASP A 112 15.90 -0.69 -4.06
N PHE A 113 14.69 -0.63 -3.53
CA PHE A 113 14.31 -1.18 -2.23
C PHE A 113 12.91 -1.79 -2.32
N ASP A 114 12.70 -2.96 -1.76
CA ASP A 114 11.39 -3.61 -1.70
C ASP A 114 11.12 -4.34 -0.37
N ILE A 115 9.83 -4.41 -0.01
CA ILE A 115 9.32 -5.16 1.14
C ILE A 115 8.23 -6.09 0.62
N PHE A 116 8.31 -7.38 0.95
CA PHE A 116 7.35 -8.38 0.50
C PHE A 116 7.40 -9.67 1.34
N HIS A 117 6.39 -10.51 1.18
CA HIS A 117 6.36 -11.91 1.63
C HIS A 117 6.41 -12.82 0.40
N ASP A 118 7.26 -13.86 0.42
CA ASP A 118 7.43 -14.73 -0.76
C ASP A 118 6.59 -16.02 -0.71
N GLY A 119 5.69 -16.12 0.27
CA GLY A 119 4.90 -17.31 0.57
C GLY A 119 5.50 -18.17 1.69
N THR A 120 6.73 -17.85 2.12
CA THR A 120 7.44 -18.51 3.22
C THR A 120 8.06 -17.49 4.16
N ASP A 121 8.80 -16.53 3.62
CA ASP A 121 9.57 -15.54 4.37
C ASP A 121 9.12 -14.10 4.08
N SER A 122 9.18 -13.23 5.09
CA SER A 122 9.06 -11.79 4.95
C SER A 122 10.43 -11.17 4.74
N LYS A 123 10.57 -10.31 3.72
CA LYS A 123 11.85 -9.74 3.29
C LYS A 123 11.84 -8.22 3.24
N ILE A 124 12.89 -7.62 3.77
CA ILE A 124 13.31 -6.24 3.54
C ILE A 124 14.54 -6.33 2.65
N HIS A 125 14.41 -5.95 1.38
CA HIS A 125 15.41 -6.19 0.36
C HIS A 125 15.92 -4.87 -0.22
N ASN A 126 17.21 -4.61 -0.05
CA ASN A 126 17.90 -3.43 -0.56
C ASN A 126 18.86 -3.81 -1.68
N ASN A 127 18.61 -3.31 -2.89
CA ASN A 127 19.36 -3.64 -4.09
C ASN A 127 20.50 -2.65 -4.37
N VAL A 128 20.40 -1.42 -3.86
CA VAL A 128 21.35 -0.36 -4.18
C VAL A 128 21.69 0.47 -2.94
N GLY A 129 23.00 0.67 -2.71
CA GLY A 129 23.50 1.47 -1.59
C GLY A 129 23.37 0.78 -0.23
N HIS A 130 23.32 1.53 0.84
CA HIS A 130 23.21 1.03 2.22
C HIS A 130 21.76 1.03 2.67
N LEU A 131 21.35 -0.02 3.40
CA LEU A 131 20.14 0.03 4.21
C LEU A 131 20.46 0.75 5.52
N LYS A 132 19.84 1.91 5.76
CA LYS A 132 19.94 2.67 6.99
C LYS A 132 18.66 2.55 7.77
N ILE A 133 18.75 2.24 9.06
CA ILE A 133 17.63 2.26 9.99
C ILE A 133 17.94 3.35 11.01
N GLU A 134 17.20 4.44 10.96
CA GLU A 134 17.45 5.66 11.74
C GLU A 134 16.30 5.91 12.71
N ILE A 135 16.62 6.05 13.99
CA ILE A 135 15.67 6.42 15.07
C ILE A 135 16.03 7.83 15.51
N GLU A 136 15.27 8.82 15.03
CA GLU A 136 15.53 10.24 15.31
C GLU A 136 14.92 10.73 16.64
N ALA A 137 13.95 9.98 17.17
CA ALA A 137 13.29 10.37 18.40
C ALA A 137 14.27 10.26 19.60
N ASP A 138 14.30 11.32 20.42
CA ASP A 138 15.17 11.41 21.59
C ASP A 138 14.91 10.28 22.58
N ASP A 139 15.98 9.67 23.11
CA ASP A 139 15.95 8.54 24.06
C ASP A 139 15.15 7.32 23.58
N LYS A 140 15.04 7.10 22.25
CA LYS A 140 14.39 5.91 21.69
C LYS A 140 15.39 4.94 21.09
N ASP A 141 14.99 3.67 21.06
CA ASP A 141 15.84 2.54 20.73
C ASP A 141 15.43 1.85 19.43
N LEU A 142 16.42 1.23 18.76
CA LEU A 142 16.14 0.15 17.83
C LEU A 142 16.15 -1.17 18.60
N GLN A 143 15.04 -1.89 18.62
CA GLN A 143 14.85 -3.14 19.35
C GLN A 143 14.54 -4.30 18.39
N ILE A 144 15.16 -5.45 18.61
CA ILE A 144 14.93 -6.68 17.84
C ILE A 144 14.38 -7.75 18.76
N TYR A 145 13.18 -8.23 18.44
CA TYR A 145 12.48 -9.28 19.16
C TYR A 145 12.38 -10.54 18.31
N ALA A 146 12.42 -11.69 18.95
CA ALA A 146 12.12 -12.99 18.35
C ALA A 146 11.37 -13.87 19.35
N ASP A 147 10.98 -15.09 18.91
CA ASP A 147 10.33 -16.08 19.76
C ASP A 147 11.17 -16.40 21.01
N ASP A 148 10.50 -16.52 22.16
CA ASP A 148 11.12 -16.85 23.46
C ASP A 148 11.17 -18.36 23.75
N GLN A 149 10.82 -19.21 22.76
CA GLN A 149 10.70 -20.68 22.85
C GLN A 149 9.51 -21.14 23.71
N SER A 150 8.66 -20.23 24.19
CA SER A 150 7.46 -20.55 24.99
C SER A 150 6.17 -19.97 24.38
N GLY A 151 6.23 -19.47 23.15
CA GLY A 151 5.11 -18.88 22.40
C GLY A 151 4.90 -17.40 22.67
N GLY A 152 5.88 -16.72 23.27
CA GLY A 152 5.96 -15.28 23.49
C GLY A 152 7.07 -14.63 22.65
N LEU A 153 7.38 -13.36 22.98
CA LEU A 153 8.48 -12.59 22.40
C LEU A 153 9.47 -12.18 23.46
N ALA A 154 10.76 -12.37 23.18
CA ALA A 154 11.86 -11.82 23.97
C ALA A 154 12.65 -10.81 23.15
N GLU A 155 13.22 -9.81 23.81
CA GLU A 155 14.17 -8.89 23.21
C GLU A 155 15.55 -9.56 23.14
N TYR A 156 16.16 -9.58 21.96
CA TYR A 156 17.47 -10.20 21.75
C TYR A 156 18.58 -9.17 21.60
N PHE A 157 18.29 -8.06 20.95
CA PHE A 157 19.27 -7.01 20.68
C PHE A 157 18.62 -5.64 20.74
N ARG A 158 19.40 -4.64 21.21
CA ARG A 158 19.00 -3.24 21.27
C ARG A 158 20.16 -2.32 20.92
N VAL A 159 19.90 -1.30 20.10
CA VAL A 159 20.68 -0.08 20.06
C VAL A 159 19.99 0.89 21.02
N ASP A 160 20.56 1.13 22.17
CA ASP A 160 19.97 1.92 23.26
C ASP A 160 20.33 3.40 23.06
N GLY A 161 19.36 4.19 22.61
CA GLY A 161 19.55 5.61 22.30
C GLY A 161 19.76 6.45 23.57
N SER A 162 19.13 6.08 24.69
CA SER A 162 19.27 6.80 25.97
C SER A 162 20.64 6.63 26.62
N LEU A 163 21.25 5.47 26.46
CA LEU A 163 22.57 5.15 27.03
C LEU A 163 23.70 5.25 26.00
N GLY A 164 23.41 5.35 24.71
CA GLY A 164 24.42 5.38 23.66
C GLY A 164 25.22 4.08 23.53
N VAL A 165 24.61 2.93 23.80
CA VAL A 165 25.26 1.60 23.79
C VAL A 165 24.48 0.57 22.99
N ASN A 166 25.17 -0.48 22.53
CA ASN A 166 24.53 -1.68 22.00
C ASN A 166 24.40 -2.72 23.12
N ARG A 167 23.24 -3.34 23.20
CA ARG A 167 22.95 -4.34 24.27
C ARG A 167 22.50 -5.66 23.61
N PHE A 168 23.19 -6.73 23.97
CA PHE A 168 22.70 -8.10 23.80
C PHE A 168 21.99 -8.51 25.10
N ILE A 169 20.71 -8.80 25.01
CA ILE A 169 19.86 -9.06 26.18
C ILE A 169 19.88 -10.55 26.55
N ILE A 170 20.10 -11.39 25.53
CA ILE A 170 20.20 -12.84 25.66
C ILE A 170 21.63 -13.25 25.29
N ASP A 171 22.07 -14.41 25.79
CA ASP A 171 23.42 -14.95 25.55
C ASP A 171 23.77 -14.94 24.05
N VAL A 172 24.97 -14.47 23.75
CA VAL A 172 25.53 -14.51 22.41
C VAL A 172 26.27 -15.84 22.23
N ARG A 173 25.75 -16.73 21.37
CA ARG A 173 26.43 -17.93 20.94
C ARG A 173 27.22 -17.65 19.66
N ALA A 174 28.50 -17.99 19.68
CA ALA A 174 29.35 -17.99 18.50
C ALA A 174 29.62 -19.45 18.09
N ASP A 175 29.28 -19.78 16.85
CA ASP A 175 29.52 -21.13 16.30
C ASP A 175 30.95 -21.30 15.77
N ASP A 176 31.68 -20.16 15.54
CA ASP A 176 33.08 -20.10 15.11
C ASP A 176 33.88 -19.06 15.93
N ASN A 177 35.12 -18.79 15.53
CA ASN A 177 35.98 -17.83 16.23
C ASN A 177 35.41 -16.41 16.22
N VAL A 178 35.06 -15.88 17.38
CA VAL A 178 34.71 -14.46 17.56
C VAL A 178 35.95 -13.65 17.85
N LYS A 179 36.17 -12.61 17.05
CA LYS A 179 37.21 -11.61 17.27
C LYS A 179 36.56 -10.29 17.68
N ILE A 180 36.81 -9.84 18.90
CA ILE A 180 36.41 -8.52 19.39
C ILE A 180 37.62 -7.61 19.33
N HIS A 181 37.52 -6.55 18.49
CA HIS A 181 38.60 -5.57 18.32
C HIS A 181 38.22 -4.26 19.01
N ALA A 182 39.03 -3.80 19.93
CA ALA A 182 38.93 -2.48 20.57
C ALA A 182 40.02 -1.57 19.99
N GLY A 183 39.64 -0.72 19.01
CA GLY A 183 40.59 0.20 18.35
C GLY A 183 41.58 -0.50 17.41
N THR A 184 42.62 0.23 16.98
CA THR A 184 43.64 -0.26 16.02
C THR A 184 44.81 -0.99 16.67
N SER A 185 44.98 -0.98 17.99
CA SER A 185 46.17 -1.44 18.66
C SER A 185 45.99 -2.33 19.90
N GLU A 186 44.80 -2.40 20.49
CA GLU A 186 44.60 -3.17 21.71
C GLU A 186 43.29 -3.97 21.65
N HIS A 187 43.36 -5.20 22.21
CA HIS A 187 42.19 -6.06 22.39
C HIS A 187 41.84 -6.00 23.88
N VAL A 188 40.75 -5.35 24.23
CA VAL A 188 40.27 -5.30 25.63
C VAL A 188 38.89 -5.96 25.71
N ILE A 189 38.89 -7.13 26.38
CA ILE A 189 37.63 -7.74 26.83
C ILE A 189 37.67 -7.64 28.35
N THR A 190 36.81 -6.80 28.92
CA THR A 190 36.64 -6.76 30.36
C THR A 190 35.38 -7.53 30.73
N LEU A 191 35.53 -8.67 31.36
CA LEU A 191 34.43 -9.43 31.95
C LEU A 191 34.26 -8.96 33.39
N VAL A 192 33.18 -8.28 33.69
CA VAL A 192 32.79 -7.90 35.06
C VAL A 192 31.70 -8.85 35.51
N HIS A 193 31.93 -9.59 36.56
CA HIS A 193 30.93 -10.40 37.26
C HIS A 193 30.58 -9.65 38.54
N ASP A 194 29.32 -9.25 38.69
CA ASP A 194 28.76 -8.75 39.94
C ASP A 194 28.26 -9.92 40.82
#